data_20653ff845b6b1315ea11b257817e5af
#
_entry.id   20653ff845b6b1315ea11b257817e5af
#
_cell.length_a   1.000
_cell.length_b   1.000
_cell.length_c   1.000
_cell.angle_alpha   90.00
_cell.angle_beta   90.00
_cell.angle_gamma   90.00
#
_symmetry.space_group_name_H-M   'P 1'
#
loop_
_entity.id
_entity.type
_entity.pdbx_description
1 polymer ?
#
loop_
_entity_poly.entity_id
_entity_poly.type
_entity_poly.pdbx_seq_one_letter_code
_entity_poly.pdbx_strand_id
1 'polypeptide(L)'
;MLTQQQLATMLALQDKMNTKVNPDWINAGYGYLRAAMVESVEAIEHHGWKWWKAQQKDLPQLQMELVDIWHFALSACIIDSEGEVSTAAESIAAQLALGDVTVAFDGNDYHPKQQSLLDNLELMTGLCAA
;
A
#
# COMPACT_ATOMS: atom_id res chain seq x y z
N MET A 1 1.00 -16.05 4.76
CA MET A 1 -0.08 -15.03 4.70
C MET A 1 -0.23 -14.36 6.06
N LEU A 2 -0.52 -13.08 6.09
CA LEU A 2 -0.78 -12.35 7.32
C LEU A 2 -2.07 -12.82 7.98
N THR A 3 -2.01 -13.07 9.31
CA THR A 3 -3.19 -13.39 10.10
C THR A 3 -3.95 -12.10 10.47
N GLN A 4 -5.22 -12.24 10.84
CA GLN A 4 -6.01 -11.10 11.34
C GLN A 4 -5.36 -10.50 12.60
N GLN A 5 -4.78 -11.33 13.46
CA GLN A 5 -4.06 -10.87 14.66
C GLN A 5 -2.84 -10.02 14.31
N GLN A 6 -2.06 -10.44 13.32
CA GLN A 6 -0.90 -9.66 12.84
C GLN A 6 -1.34 -8.34 12.23
N LEU A 7 -2.39 -8.34 11.42
CA LEU A 7 -2.97 -7.12 10.84
C LEU A 7 -3.46 -6.16 11.93
N ALA A 8 -4.17 -6.67 12.93
CA ALA A 8 -4.64 -5.86 14.05
C ALA A 8 -3.47 -5.20 14.79
N THR A 9 -2.39 -5.94 15.02
CA THR A 9 -1.18 -5.40 15.66
C THR A 9 -0.53 -4.30 14.82
N MET A 10 -0.37 -4.52 13.52
CA MET A 10 0.20 -3.54 12.60
C MET A 10 -0.63 -2.26 12.53
N LEU A 11 -1.95 -2.40 12.43
CA LEU A 11 -2.88 -1.26 12.39
C LEU A 11 -2.87 -0.47 13.69
N ALA A 12 -2.86 -1.15 14.84
CA ALA A 12 -2.78 -0.49 16.14
C ALA A 12 -1.48 0.30 16.31
N LEU A 13 -0.36 -0.25 15.86
CA LEU A 13 0.94 0.43 15.88
C LEU A 13 0.95 1.64 14.93
N GLN A 14 0.34 1.51 13.76
CA GLN A 14 0.22 2.60 12.80
C GLN A 14 -0.63 3.74 13.37
N ASP A 15 -1.77 3.43 13.95
CA ASP A 15 -2.62 4.42 14.62
C ASP A 15 -1.86 5.14 15.74
N LYS A 16 -1.13 4.40 16.56
CA LYS A 16 -0.32 4.96 17.64
C LYS A 16 0.75 5.92 17.11
N MET A 17 1.42 5.57 16.02
CA MET A 17 2.43 6.43 15.39
C MET A 17 1.79 7.70 14.84
N ASN A 18 0.69 7.57 14.10
CA ASN A 18 -0.01 8.69 13.49
C ASN A 18 -0.57 9.63 14.56
N THR A 19 -1.08 9.09 15.66
CA THR A 19 -1.58 9.86 16.81
C THR A 19 -0.49 10.72 17.47
N LYS A 20 0.75 10.22 17.50
CA LYS A 20 1.89 11.01 18.00
C LYS A 20 2.21 12.21 17.11
N VAL A 21 2.04 12.06 15.81
CA VAL A 21 2.23 13.16 14.85
C VAL A 21 1.11 14.19 14.99
N ASN A 22 -0.14 13.72 15.02
CA ASN A 22 -1.31 14.55 15.21
C ASN A 22 -2.42 13.72 15.87
N PRO A 23 -2.85 14.07 17.11
CA PRO A 23 -3.92 13.33 17.79
C PRO A 23 -5.23 13.24 17.00
N ASP A 24 -5.49 14.21 16.11
CA ASP A 24 -6.67 14.25 15.25
C ASP A 24 -6.31 13.91 13.79
N TRP A 25 -5.39 12.99 13.59
CA TRP A 25 -4.88 12.65 12.26
C TRP A 25 -5.97 12.09 11.32
N ILE A 26 -6.99 11.43 11.86
CA ILE A 26 -8.11 10.88 11.09
C ILE A 26 -8.83 11.99 10.32
N ASN A 27 -9.03 13.15 10.92
CA ASN A 27 -9.78 14.27 10.35
C ASN A 27 -8.89 15.34 9.71
N ALA A 28 -7.59 15.14 9.69
CA ALA A 28 -6.63 16.13 9.21
C ALA A 28 -6.59 16.30 7.69
N GLY A 29 -7.18 15.36 6.94
CA GLY A 29 -7.20 15.42 5.48
C GLY A 29 -5.87 15.09 4.82
N TYR A 30 -5.00 14.34 5.50
CA TYR A 30 -3.72 13.92 4.94
C TYR A 30 -3.89 12.98 3.75
N GLY A 31 -3.15 13.24 2.67
CA GLY A 31 -3.23 12.46 1.43
C GLY A 31 -2.40 11.18 1.48
N TYR A 32 -2.81 10.18 2.25
CA TYR A 32 -2.08 8.92 2.37
C TYR A 32 -1.98 8.16 1.04
N LEU A 33 -3.01 8.19 0.20
CA LEU A 33 -2.94 7.57 -1.12
C LEU A 33 -1.97 8.30 -2.05
N ARG A 34 -1.87 9.63 -1.94
CA ARG A 34 -0.84 10.38 -2.65
C ARG A 34 0.55 10.00 -2.18
N ALA A 35 0.75 9.85 -0.88
CA ALA A 35 2.01 9.41 -0.32
C ALA A 35 2.38 8.00 -0.83
N ALA A 36 1.43 7.07 -0.83
CA ALA A 36 1.63 5.73 -1.38
C ALA A 36 1.97 5.77 -2.87
N MET A 37 1.34 6.64 -3.64
CA MET A 37 1.64 6.84 -5.07
C MET A 37 3.11 7.29 -5.26
N VAL A 38 3.56 8.26 -4.50
CA VAL A 38 4.95 8.76 -4.58
C VAL A 38 5.94 7.65 -4.25
N GLU A 39 5.69 6.89 -3.18
CA GLU A 39 6.55 5.77 -2.81
C GLU A 39 6.52 4.65 -3.87
N SER A 40 5.39 4.44 -4.54
CA SER A 40 5.29 3.48 -5.64
C SER A 40 6.18 3.89 -6.83
N VAL A 41 6.22 5.17 -7.16
CA VAL A 41 7.11 5.72 -8.20
C VAL A 41 8.57 5.54 -7.80
N GLU A 42 8.92 5.83 -6.56
CA GLU A 42 10.28 5.63 -6.05
C GLU A 42 10.67 4.14 -6.07
N ALA A 43 9.74 3.25 -5.75
CA ALA A 43 9.95 1.81 -5.85
C ALA A 43 10.23 1.38 -7.30
N ILE A 44 9.52 1.93 -8.28
CA ILE A 44 9.77 1.69 -9.70
C ILE A 44 11.21 2.12 -10.06
N GLU A 45 11.63 3.29 -9.62
CA GLU A 45 13.00 3.79 -9.86
C GLU A 45 14.06 2.85 -9.26
N HIS A 46 13.89 2.40 -8.04
CA HIS A 46 14.84 1.50 -7.38
C HIS A 46 14.80 0.07 -7.94
N HIS A 47 13.68 -0.33 -8.54
CA HIS A 47 13.57 -1.62 -9.21
C HIS A 47 14.39 -1.68 -10.50
N GLY A 48 14.55 -0.56 -11.21
CA GLY A 48 15.11 -0.51 -12.54
C GLY A 48 14.08 -0.87 -13.61
N TRP A 49 13.73 0.08 -14.45
CA TRP A 49 12.66 -0.06 -15.46
C TRP A 49 13.07 0.41 -16.85
N LYS A 50 14.22 1.09 -16.95
CA LYS A 50 14.68 1.68 -18.22
C LYS A 50 15.27 0.58 -19.10
N TRP A 51 14.64 0.33 -20.25
CA TRP A 51 15.10 -0.68 -21.20
C TRP A 51 16.28 -0.21 -22.06
N TRP A 52 16.53 1.12 -22.10
CA TRP A 52 17.54 1.72 -22.97
C TRP A 52 18.90 1.91 -22.30
N LYS A 53 19.03 1.52 -21.06
CA LYS A 53 20.32 1.57 -20.35
C LYS A 53 20.41 0.46 -19.31
N ALA A 54 21.64 0.05 -19.00
CA ALA A 54 21.86 -0.91 -17.94
C ALA A 54 21.50 -0.29 -16.59
N GLN A 55 20.67 -1.01 -15.83
CA GLN A 55 20.27 -0.63 -14.49
C GLN A 55 20.41 -1.82 -13.54
N GLN A 56 20.80 -1.55 -12.31
CA GLN A 56 20.82 -2.53 -11.23
C GLN A 56 19.74 -2.17 -10.23
N LYS A 57 19.09 -3.22 -9.68
CA LYS A 57 18.13 -3.03 -8.60
C LYS A 57 18.86 -2.58 -7.33
N ASP A 58 18.33 -1.55 -6.70
CA ASP A 58 18.71 -1.18 -5.34
C ASP A 58 17.73 -1.87 -4.38
N LEU A 59 18.03 -3.12 -4.02
CA LEU A 59 17.13 -3.93 -3.20
C LEU A 59 16.86 -3.33 -1.82
N PRO A 60 17.84 -2.80 -1.08
CA PRO A 60 17.56 -2.17 0.20
C PRO A 60 16.58 -0.99 0.09
N GLN A 61 16.75 -0.12 -0.91
CA GLN A 61 15.85 1.01 -1.13
C GLN A 61 14.48 0.56 -1.62
N LEU A 62 14.43 -0.42 -2.54
CA LEU A 62 13.16 -1.00 -3.00
C LEU A 62 12.34 -1.56 -1.82
N GLN A 63 12.98 -2.28 -0.91
CA GLN A 63 12.33 -2.81 0.29
C GLN A 63 11.81 -1.70 1.19
N MET A 64 12.55 -0.61 1.37
CA MET A 64 12.12 0.54 2.15
C MET A 64 10.87 1.20 1.54
N GLU A 65 10.83 1.36 0.23
CA GLU A 65 9.65 1.92 -0.45
C GLU A 65 8.42 1.03 -0.29
N LEU A 66 8.58 -0.29 -0.38
CA LEU A 66 7.48 -1.23 -0.15
C LEU A 66 6.94 -1.14 1.29
N VAL A 67 7.82 -0.97 2.26
CA VAL A 67 7.42 -0.76 3.66
C VAL A 67 6.65 0.55 3.81
N ASP A 68 7.13 1.62 3.20
CA ASP A 68 6.46 2.94 3.25
C ASP A 68 5.07 2.89 2.59
N ILE A 69 4.94 2.24 1.43
CA ILE A 69 3.64 2.01 0.78
C ILE A 69 2.69 1.30 1.74
N TRP A 70 3.18 0.25 2.43
CA TRP A 70 2.37 -0.51 3.37
C TRP A 70 1.88 0.35 4.53
N HIS A 71 2.74 1.18 5.12
CA HIS A 71 2.35 2.11 6.19
C HIS A 71 1.27 3.10 5.75
N PHE A 72 1.41 3.68 4.56
CA PHE A 72 0.41 4.60 4.02
C PHE A 72 -0.91 3.90 3.69
N ALA A 73 -0.85 2.68 3.16
CA ALA A 73 -2.03 1.87 2.90
C ALA A 73 -2.79 1.54 4.20
N LEU A 74 -2.08 1.16 5.26
CA LEU A 74 -2.69 0.91 6.56
C LEU A 74 -3.39 2.16 7.11
N SER A 75 -2.75 3.32 6.99
CA SER A 75 -3.35 4.60 7.41
C SER A 75 -4.63 4.90 6.64
N ALA A 76 -4.64 4.71 5.33
CA ALA A 76 -5.83 4.89 4.51
C ALA A 76 -6.96 3.93 4.92
N CYS A 77 -6.65 2.67 5.21
CA CYS A 77 -7.63 1.69 5.66
C CYS A 77 -8.24 2.06 7.02
N ILE A 78 -7.46 2.62 7.93
CA ILE A 78 -7.96 3.09 9.23
C ILE A 78 -8.95 4.25 9.02
N ILE A 79 -8.63 5.20 8.13
CA ILE A 79 -9.54 6.30 7.79
C ILE A 79 -10.84 5.77 7.19
N ASP A 80 -10.75 4.85 6.24
CA ASP A 80 -11.92 4.24 5.60
C ASP A 80 -12.81 3.48 6.60
N SER A 81 -12.23 3.02 7.70
CA SER A 81 -12.94 2.35 8.80
C SER A 81 -13.32 3.31 9.92
N GLU A 82 -13.34 4.62 9.65
CA GLU A 82 -13.71 5.66 10.60
C GLU A 82 -12.90 5.64 11.90
N GLY A 83 -11.63 5.25 11.80
CA GLY A 83 -10.72 5.15 12.93
C GLY A 83 -10.78 3.82 13.69
N GLU A 84 -11.66 2.90 13.30
CA GLU A 84 -11.85 1.60 13.97
C GLU A 84 -10.84 0.56 13.46
N VAL A 85 -9.77 0.36 14.21
CA VAL A 85 -8.68 -0.56 13.87
C VAL A 85 -9.17 -2.00 13.69
N SER A 86 -10.07 -2.46 14.55
CA SER A 86 -10.62 -3.83 14.44
C SER A 86 -11.41 -4.03 13.15
N THR A 87 -12.20 -3.05 12.75
CA THR A 87 -12.95 -3.08 11.48
C THR A 87 -12.00 -3.10 10.28
N ALA A 88 -10.94 -2.30 10.31
CA ALA A 88 -9.92 -2.31 9.28
C ALA A 88 -9.23 -3.67 9.18
N ALA A 89 -8.88 -4.28 10.31
CA ALA A 89 -8.26 -5.60 10.34
C ALA A 89 -9.16 -6.69 9.75
N GLU A 90 -10.44 -6.69 10.11
CA GLU A 90 -11.42 -7.63 9.55
C GLU A 90 -11.57 -7.46 8.05
N SER A 91 -11.68 -6.23 7.57
CA SER A 91 -11.82 -5.91 6.14
C SER A 91 -10.62 -6.39 5.33
N ILE A 92 -9.42 -6.09 5.78
CA ILE A 92 -8.18 -6.50 5.10
C ILE A 92 -8.05 -8.03 5.12
N ALA A 93 -8.30 -8.67 6.26
CA ALA A 93 -8.23 -10.12 6.39
C ALA A 93 -9.22 -10.82 5.45
N ALA A 94 -10.44 -10.29 5.32
CA ALA A 94 -11.44 -10.82 4.40
C ALA A 94 -10.99 -10.72 2.94
N GLN A 95 -10.37 -9.61 2.54
CA GLN A 95 -9.84 -9.45 1.19
C GLN A 95 -8.68 -10.40 0.91
N LEU A 96 -7.76 -10.55 1.85
CA LEU A 96 -6.64 -11.48 1.70
C LEU A 96 -7.09 -12.94 1.61
N ALA A 97 -8.17 -13.30 2.29
CA ALA A 97 -8.73 -14.65 2.25
C ALA A 97 -9.36 -15.02 0.90
N LEU A 98 -9.69 -14.05 0.04
CA LEU A 98 -10.20 -14.30 -1.30
C LEU A 98 -9.16 -14.95 -2.22
N GLY A 99 -7.87 -14.84 -1.90
CA GLY A 99 -6.79 -15.45 -2.68
C GLY A 99 -6.51 -14.69 -3.98
N ASP A 100 -6.95 -15.22 -5.11
CA ASP A 100 -6.82 -14.53 -6.39
C ASP A 100 -7.83 -13.39 -6.46
N VAL A 101 -7.30 -12.17 -6.58
CA VAL A 101 -8.09 -10.96 -6.72
C VAL A 101 -7.90 -10.41 -8.12
N THR A 102 -9.01 -10.09 -8.78
CA THR A 102 -9.02 -9.31 -10.01
C THR A 102 -9.25 -7.85 -9.65
N VAL A 103 -8.37 -6.99 -10.13
CA VAL A 103 -8.48 -5.55 -9.93
C VAL A 103 -8.92 -4.91 -11.25
N ALA A 104 -10.12 -4.34 -11.28
CA ALA A 104 -10.62 -3.60 -12.42
C ALA A 104 -10.13 -2.16 -12.32
N PHE A 105 -9.43 -1.69 -13.35
CA PHE A 105 -8.93 -0.32 -13.41
C PHE A 105 -8.76 0.11 -14.88
N ASP A 106 -9.19 1.32 -15.17
CA ASP A 106 -9.03 1.96 -16.49
C ASP A 106 -9.50 1.07 -17.66
N GLY A 107 -10.64 0.41 -17.47
CA GLY A 107 -11.25 -0.48 -18.48
C GLY A 107 -10.59 -1.82 -18.67
N ASN A 108 -9.61 -2.17 -17.82
CA ASN A 108 -8.89 -3.45 -17.88
C ASN A 108 -9.04 -4.21 -16.56
N ASP A 109 -8.89 -5.52 -16.66
CA ASP A 109 -8.81 -6.41 -15.51
C ASP A 109 -7.36 -6.83 -15.30
N TYR A 110 -6.88 -6.65 -14.07
CA TYR A 110 -5.52 -6.99 -13.66
C TYR A 110 -5.54 -8.15 -12.66
N HIS A 111 -4.51 -8.98 -12.72
CA HIS A 111 -4.34 -10.14 -11.85
C HIS A 111 -3.00 -10.03 -11.11
N PRO A 112 -2.95 -9.33 -9.96
CA PRO A 112 -1.68 -8.98 -9.30
C PRO A 112 -0.76 -10.17 -9.00
N LYS A 113 -1.32 -11.33 -8.69
CA LYS A 113 -0.51 -12.53 -8.43
C LYS A 113 0.14 -13.13 -9.67
N GLN A 114 -0.33 -12.77 -10.86
CA GLN A 114 0.17 -13.27 -12.14
C GLN A 114 1.09 -12.27 -12.83
N GLN A 115 1.29 -11.10 -12.23
CA GLN A 115 2.06 -10.01 -12.80
C GLN A 115 3.41 -9.86 -12.10
N SER A 116 4.34 -9.19 -12.78
CA SER A 116 5.60 -8.80 -12.17
C SER A 116 5.40 -7.76 -11.06
N LEU A 117 6.39 -7.63 -10.19
CA LEU A 117 6.39 -6.56 -9.19
C LEU A 117 6.31 -5.18 -9.85
N LEU A 118 7.02 -4.98 -10.95
CA LEU A 118 7.02 -3.71 -11.68
C LEU A 118 5.63 -3.36 -12.20
N ASP A 119 4.92 -4.31 -12.81
CA ASP A 119 3.55 -4.12 -13.29
C ASP A 119 2.59 -3.81 -12.13
N ASN A 120 2.77 -4.46 -11.00
CA ASN A 120 1.98 -4.20 -9.80
C ASN A 120 2.24 -2.80 -9.21
N LEU A 121 3.48 -2.32 -9.26
CA LEU A 121 3.81 -0.96 -8.82
C LEU A 121 3.20 0.09 -9.75
N GLU A 122 3.17 -0.16 -11.05
CA GLU A 122 2.49 0.72 -12.02
C GLU A 122 0.99 0.76 -11.76
N LEU A 123 0.37 -0.40 -11.55
CA LEU A 123 -1.06 -0.49 -11.20
C LEU A 123 -1.35 0.26 -9.90
N MET A 124 -0.54 0.06 -8.87
CA MET A 124 -0.66 0.76 -7.58
C MET A 124 -0.59 2.27 -7.76
N THR A 125 0.35 2.75 -8.57
CA THR A 125 0.52 4.18 -8.87
C THR A 125 -0.75 4.74 -9.50
N GLY A 126 -1.31 4.04 -10.48
CA GLY A 126 -2.55 4.44 -11.15
C GLY A 126 -3.75 4.45 -10.21
N LEU A 127 -3.92 3.42 -9.41
CA LEU A 127 -5.02 3.31 -8.44
C LEU A 127 -4.96 4.43 -7.39
N CYS A 128 -3.78 4.73 -6.87
CA CYS A 128 -3.62 5.78 -5.87
C CYS A 128 -3.81 7.19 -6.43
N ALA A 129 -3.59 7.38 -7.75
CA ALA A 129 -3.75 8.66 -8.43
C ALA A 129 -5.19 8.92 -8.91
N ALA A 130 -5.98 7.87 -9.00
CA ALA A 130 -7.34 7.94 -9.53
C ALA A 130 -8.34 8.64 -8.59
#